data_d6fe443f996ef5ce09dae32a11f16405
#
_entry.id   d6fe443f996ef5ce09dae32a11f16405
#
_cell.length_a   1.000
_cell.length_b   1.000
_cell.length_c   1.000
_cell.angle_alpha   90.00
_cell.angle_beta   90.00
_cell.angle_gamma   90.00
#
_symmetry.space_group_name_H-M   'P 1'
#
loop_
_entity.id
_entity.type
_entity.pdbx_description
1 polymer ?
#
loop_
_entity_poly.entity_id
_entity_poly.type
_entity_poly.pdbx_seq_one_letter_code
_entity_poly.pdbx_strand_id
1 'polypeptide(L)'
;VKGPAYLEDVKNAVGAAIKEFGRIDVLVNNAGYALVGAIEEANDEQIKRQFDTNVFGVLNVTREVLPILREQRSGHIVNIGSMVGFTAFPSFGYYSATKFTLEGLSGALAAEVAPLAIKTTIVEPGAFNTGYSSRALIFGENRLPDIYPSTAEMTGAFSQFDSTSAGDPYKAVRIIIEAVESENPPFHLPIGLDAYEAIEAKLERVRQEISIWRERAIKTSFDAAAAA
;
A
#
# COMPACT_ATOMS: atom_id res chain seq x y z
N VAL A 1 3.13 -18.69 4.45
CA VAL A 1 3.37 -18.16 3.10
C VAL A 1 4.70 -18.70 2.63
N LYS A 2 4.74 -19.36 1.49
CA LYS A 2 5.92 -20.10 0.99
C LYS A 2 6.75 -19.15 0.11
N GLY A 3 8.07 -19.10 0.26
CA GLY A 3 9.02 -18.27 -0.49
C GLY A 3 9.01 -18.46 -2.03
N PRO A 4 10.12 -18.66 -2.76
CA PRO A 4 10.21 -18.66 -4.23
C PRO A 4 9.22 -19.53 -5.00
N ALA A 5 8.52 -20.47 -4.34
CA ALA A 5 7.42 -21.27 -4.92
C ALA A 5 6.25 -20.42 -5.45
N TYR A 6 6.13 -19.16 -5.01
CA TYR A 6 5.11 -18.22 -5.47
C TYR A 6 5.25 -17.81 -6.93
N LEU A 7 6.46 -17.75 -7.47
CA LEU A 7 6.65 -17.34 -8.87
C LEU A 7 5.99 -18.32 -9.85
N GLU A 8 6.04 -19.60 -9.56
CA GLU A 8 5.40 -20.60 -10.41
C GLU A 8 3.88 -20.53 -10.29
N ASP A 9 3.35 -20.35 -9.09
CA ASP A 9 1.91 -20.17 -8.87
C ASP A 9 1.39 -18.92 -9.58
N VAL A 10 2.16 -17.81 -9.55
CA VAL A 10 1.82 -16.57 -10.26
C VAL A 10 1.78 -16.80 -11.77
N LYS A 11 2.80 -17.43 -12.34
CA LYS A 11 2.85 -17.77 -13.79
C LYS A 11 1.67 -18.64 -14.19
N ASN A 12 1.37 -19.66 -13.38
CA ASN A 12 0.25 -20.56 -13.64
C ASN A 12 -1.09 -19.81 -13.60
N ALA A 13 -1.30 -18.91 -12.64
CA ALA A 13 -2.52 -18.11 -12.53
C ALA A 13 -2.68 -17.15 -13.71
N VAL A 14 -1.62 -16.42 -14.06
CA VAL A 14 -1.63 -15.50 -15.21
C VAL A 14 -1.81 -16.27 -16.52
N GLY A 15 -1.10 -17.37 -16.69
CA GLY A 15 -1.25 -18.25 -17.88
C GLY A 15 -2.66 -18.81 -18.01
N ALA A 16 -3.30 -19.20 -16.90
CA ALA A 16 -4.69 -19.66 -16.89
C ALA A 16 -5.66 -18.55 -17.30
N ALA A 17 -5.47 -17.32 -16.82
CA ALA A 17 -6.29 -16.17 -17.18
C ALA A 17 -6.17 -15.87 -18.69
N ILE A 18 -4.97 -15.85 -19.23
CA ILE A 18 -4.75 -15.62 -20.66
C ILE A 18 -5.34 -16.76 -21.51
N LYS A 19 -5.20 -17.99 -21.07
CA LYS A 19 -5.78 -19.14 -21.78
C LYS A 19 -7.31 -19.08 -21.85
N GLU A 20 -7.95 -18.60 -20.78
CA GLU A 20 -9.41 -18.55 -20.66
C GLU A 20 -10.00 -17.33 -21.37
N PHE A 21 -9.40 -16.14 -21.15
CA PHE A 21 -9.97 -14.86 -21.57
C PHE A 21 -9.23 -14.19 -22.74
N GLY A 22 -8.05 -14.67 -23.10
CA GLY A 22 -7.23 -14.12 -24.19
C GLY A 22 -6.52 -12.81 -23.86
N ARG A 23 -6.91 -12.13 -22.76
CA ARG A 23 -6.38 -10.83 -22.34
C ARG A 23 -6.52 -10.59 -20.84
N ILE A 24 -5.80 -9.60 -20.34
CA ILE A 24 -5.97 -9.04 -19.00
C ILE A 24 -6.14 -7.53 -19.16
N ASP A 25 -7.22 -6.97 -18.65
CA ASP A 25 -7.50 -5.52 -18.73
C ASP A 25 -7.16 -4.80 -17.42
N VAL A 26 -7.41 -5.46 -16.29
CA VAL A 26 -7.20 -4.89 -14.96
C VAL A 26 -6.48 -5.91 -14.08
N LEU A 27 -5.38 -5.46 -13.48
CA LEU A 27 -4.71 -6.19 -12.40
C LEU A 27 -5.04 -5.52 -11.07
N VAL A 28 -5.64 -6.27 -10.13
CA VAL A 28 -5.88 -5.79 -8.76
C VAL A 28 -4.96 -6.53 -7.78
N ASN A 29 -3.97 -5.84 -7.26
CA ASN A 29 -3.09 -6.33 -6.19
C ASN A 29 -3.72 -6.04 -4.84
N ASN A 30 -4.53 -6.99 -4.34
CA ASN A 30 -5.29 -6.84 -3.09
C ASN A 30 -4.75 -7.68 -1.93
N ALA A 31 -4.04 -8.76 -2.20
CA ALA A 31 -3.57 -9.68 -1.17
C ALA A 31 -2.62 -8.98 -0.18
N GLY A 32 -2.91 -9.09 1.11
CA GLY A 32 -2.09 -8.48 2.14
C GLY A 32 -2.66 -8.70 3.54
N TYR A 33 -1.80 -8.53 4.54
CA TYR A 33 -2.18 -8.62 5.95
C TYR A 33 -1.36 -7.62 6.78
N ALA A 34 -1.72 -7.41 8.05
CA ALA A 34 -0.98 -6.55 8.96
C ALA A 34 -0.32 -7.34 10.10
N LEU A 35 0.96 -7.08 10.30
CA LEU A 35 1.69 -7.42 11.52
C LEU A 35 1.56 -6.24 12.48
N VAL A 36 0.96 -6.50 13.64
CA VAL A 36 0.58 -5.50 14.63
C VAL A 36 1.39 -5.70 15.91
N GLY A 37 1.96 -4.61 16.40
CA GLY A 37 2.78 -4.59 17.61
C GLY A 37 3.78 -3.44 17.58
N ALA A 38 4.46 -3.17 18.70
CA ALA A 38 5.60 -2.28 18.72
C ALA A 38 6.73 -2.84 17.85
N ILE A 39 7.64 -1.97 17.41
CA ILE A 39 8.72 -2.36 16.49
C ILE A 39 9.55 -3.56 17.04
N GLU A 40 9.81 -3.61 18.33
CA GLU A 40 10.60 -4.71 18.92
C GLU A 40 9.77 -5.96 19.31
N GLU A 41 8.44 -5.91 19.20
CA GLU A 41 7.59 -7.05 19.52
C GLU A 41 7.55 -8.12 18.41
N ALA A 42 7.90 -7.76 17.18
CA ALA A 42 7.91 -8.69 16.05
C ALA A 42 9.28 -9.35 15.89
N ASN A 43 9.30 -10.63 15.54
CA ASN A 43 10.52 -11.31 15.16
C ASN A 43 10.82 -11.17 13.66
N ASP A 44 12.06 -11.49 13.28
CA ASP A 44 12.53 -11.37 11.89
C ASP A 44 11.71 -12.18 10.88
N GLU A 45 11.24 -13.35 11.27
CA GLU A 45 10.44 -14.21 10.39
C GLU A 45 9.07 -13.59 10.10
N GLN A 46 8.42 -13.03 11.11
CA GLN A 46 7.14 -12.33 10.96
C GLN A 46 7.29 -11.12 10.04
N ILE A 47 8.36 -10.34 10.23
CA ILE A 47 8.66 -9.15 9.42
C ILE A 47 8.87 -9.56 7.95
N LYS A 48 9.75 -10.53 7.70
CA LYS A 48 10.03 -11.03 6.35
C LYS A 48 8.77 -11.54 5.65
N ARG A 49 7.97 -12.34 6.34
CA ARG A 49 6.70 -12.86 5.79
C ARG A 49 5.73 -11.76 5.39
N GLN A 50 5.66 -10.66 6.17
CA GLN A 50 4.80 -9.54 5.80
C GLN A 50 5.30 -8.84 4.54
N PHE A 51 6.59 -8.58 4.42
CA PHE A 51 7.18 -8.01 3.21
C PHE A 51 7.06 -8.96 2.02
N ASP A 52 7.25 -10.26 2.21
CA ASP A 52 7.07 -11.27 1.16
C ASP A 52 5.66 -11.23 0.57
N THR A 53 4.64 -11.06 1.41
CA THR A 53 3.26 -11.01 0.94
C THR A 53 2.91 -9.62 0.39
N ASN A 54 3.09 -8.57 1.19
CA ASN A 54 2.56 -7.25 0.88
C ASN A 54 3.37 -6.49 -0.18
N VAL A 55 4.65 -6.84 -0.37
CA VAL A 55 5.54 -6.14 -1.30
C VAL A 55 6.00 -7.07 -2.41
N PHE A 56 6.73 -8.14 -2.08
CA PHE A 56 7.29 -9.03 -3.11
C PHE A 56 6.20 -9.79 -3.86
N GLY A 57 5.09 -10.15 -3.21
CA GLY A 57 3.92 -10.74 -3.86
C GLY A 57 3.34 -9.81 -4.94
N VAL A 58 3.12 -8.55 -4.60
CA VAL A 58 2.66 -7.51 -5.55
C VAL A 58 3.62 -7.36 -6.73
N LEU A 59 4.93 -7.26 -6.44
CA LEU A 59 5.95 -7.16 -7.49
C LEU A 59 5.97 -8.35 -8.42
N ASN A 60 5.86 -9.57 -7.88
CA ASN A 60 5.88 -10.80 -8.68
C ASN A 60 4.69 -10.85 -9.65
N VAL A 61 3.49 -10.55 -9.17
CA VAL A 61 2.28 -10.54 -10.02
C VAL A 61 2.37 -9.40 -11.05
N THR A 62 2.77 -8.21 -10.63
CA THR A 62 2.91 -7.06 -11.53
C THR A 62 3.92 -7.34 -12.65
N ARG A 63 5.08 -7.91 -12.32
CA ARG A 63 6.12 -8.23 -13.31
C ARG A 63 5.70 -9.31 -14.30
N GLU A 64 4.84 -10.25 -13.90
CA GLU A 64 4.31 -11.26 -14.79
C GLU A 64 3.21 -10.72 -15.71
N VAL A 65 2.36 -9.80 -15.22
CA VAL A 65 1.27 -9.22 -16.02
C VAL A 65 1.75 -8.08 -16.92
N LEU A 66 2.76 -7.32 -16.49
CA LEU A 66 3.21 -6.11 -17.19
C LEU A 66 3.61 -6.33 -18.67
N PRO A 67 4.30 -7.42 -19.07
CA PRO A 67 4.57 -7.70 -20.48
C PRO A 67 3.31 -7.82 -21.32
N ILE A 68 2.25 -8.42 -20.76
CA ILE A 68 0.95 -8.62 -21.43
C ILE A 68 0.28 -7.26 -21.66
N LEU A 69 0.17 -6.41 -20.62
CA LEU A 69 -0.40 -5.08 -20.74
C LEU A 69 0.38 -4.20 -21.73
N ARG A 70 1.70 -4.31 -21.72
CA ARG A 70 2.59 -3.60 -22.64
C ARG A 70 2.35 -4.00 -24.10
N GLU A 71 2.17 -5.28 -24.37
CA GLU A 71 1.85 -5.80 -25.70
C GLU A 71 0.46 -5.33 -26.16
N GLN A 72 -0.51 -5.37 -25.25
CA GLN A 72 -1.86 -4.86 -25.50
C GLN A 72 -1.91 -3.34 -25.71
N ARG A 73 -0.90 -2.58 -25.27
CA ARG A 73 -0.92 -1.12 -25.24
C ARG A 73 -2.14 -0.56 -24.49
N SER A 74 -2.59 -1.28 -23.50
CA SER A 74 -3.72 -0.92 -22.66
C SER A 74 -3.72 -1.75 -21.38
N GLY A 75 -4.30 -1.21 -20.32
CA GLY A 75 -4.51 -1.90 -19.07
C GLY A 75 -4.53 -0.95 -17.88
N HIS A 76 -4.94 -1.47 -16.73
CA HIS A 76 -4.96 -0.72 -15.49
C HIS A 76 -4.43 -1.58 -14.34
N ILE A 77 -3.43 -1.09 -13.62
CA ILE A 77 -2.88 -1.71 -12.43
C ILE A 77 -3.44 -0.97 -11.21
N VAL A 78 -4.18 -1.69 -10.37
CA VAL A 78 -4.77 -1.19 -9.14
C VAL A 78 -4.06 -1.84 -7.95
N ASN A 79 -3.35 -1.05 -7.18
CA ASN A 79 -2.69 -1.52 -5.97
C ASN A 79 -3.53 -1.11 -4.75
N ILE A 80 -3.90 -2.08 -3.91
CA ILE A 80 -4.58 -1.77 -2.65
C ILE A 80 -3.54 -1.40 -1.60
N GLY A 81 -3.34 -0.09 -1.47
CA GLY A 81 -2.55 0.56 -0.45
C GLY A 81 -3.24 0.54 0.92
N SER A 82 -3.24 1.65 1.59
CA SER A 82 -3.98 1.97 2.81
C SER A 82 -3.70 3.42 3.19
N MET A 83 -4.56 4.06 3.97
CA MET A 83 -4.23 5.34 4.61
C MET A 83 -2.95 5.26 5.43
N VAL A 84 -2.59 4.08 5.96
CA VAL A 84 -1.32 3.88 6.68
C VAL A 84 -0.10 3.79 5.76
N GLY A 85 -0.28 3.84 4.45
CA GLY A 85 0.77 4.09 3.45
C GLY A 85 1.16 5.58 3.33
N PHE A 86 0.32 6.47 3.83
CA PHE A 86 0.59 7.91 3.95
C PHE A 86 0.94 8.34 5.37
N THR A 87 0.27 7.77 6.38
CA THR A 87 0.49 8.12 7.78
C THR A 87 0.71 6.86 8.61
N ALA A 88 1.68 6.90 9.52
CA ALA A 88 1.95 5.78 10.39
C ALA A 88 1.26 5.97 11.75
N PHE A 89 0.77 4.87 12.31
CA PHE A 89 0.20 4.82 13.64
C PHE A 89 1.01 3.89 14.55
N PRO A 90 1.01 4.08 15.86
CA PRO A 90 1.54 3.12 16.80
C PRO A 90 1.00 1.71 16.50
N SER A 91 1.78 0.70 16.73
CA SER A 91 1.48 -0.72 16.45
C SER A 91 1.51 -1.15 14.98
N PHE A 92 1.50 -0.25 14.02
CA PHE A 92 1.45 -0.57 12.58
C PHE A 92 2.77 -0.31 11.85
N GLY A 93 3.90 -0.21 12.55
CA GLY A 93 5.18 0.16 11.95
C GLY A 93 5.55 -0.65 10.71
N TYR A 94 5.57 -1.98 10.81
CA TYR A 94 5.91 -2.86 9.68
C TYR A 94 4.85 -2.87 8.60
N TYR A 95 3.57 -2.86 8.98
CA TYR A 95 2.49 -2.77 8.01
C TYR A 95 2.54 -1.45 7.25
N SER A 96 2.71 -0.33 7.95
CA SER A 96 2.91 0.98 7.31
C SER A 96 4.11 0.95 6.36
N ALA A 97 5.25 0.40 6.78
CA ALA A 97 6.43 0.29 5.93
C ALA A 97 6.13 -0.43 4.61
N THR A 98 5.37 -1.54 4.65
CA THR A 98 4.96 -2.23 3.41
C THR A 98 4.05 -1.37 2.54
N LYS A 99 3.12 -0.62 3.13
CA LYS A 99 2.19 0.23 2.38
C LYS A 99 2.87 1.49 1.83
N PHE A 100 3.79 2.12 2.57
CA PHE A 100 4.67 3.17 2.04
C PHE A 100 5.54 2.68 0.88
N THR A 101 6.01 1.42 0.96
CA THR A 101 6.75 0.81 -0.15
C THR A 101 5.87 0.71 -1.41
N LEU A 102 4.59 0.34 -1.27
CA LEU A 102 3.66 0.30 -2.41
C LEU A 102 3.40 1.69 -2.99
N GLU A 103 3.32 2.75 -2.17
CA GLU A 103 3.22 4.13 -2.65
C GLU A 103 4.39 4.49 -3.57
N GLY A 104 5.62 4.27 -3.10
CA GLY A 104 6.81 4.57 -3.88
C GLY A 104 6.91 3.75 -5.17
N LEU A 105 6.64 2.44 -5.09
CA LEU A 105 6.64 1.56 -6.27
C LEU A 105 5.55 1.91 -7.27
N SER A 106 4.34 2.21 -6.79
CA SER A 106 3.22 2.60 -7.67
C SER A 106 3.47 3.93 -8.36
N GLY A 107 4.06 4.91 -7.66
CA GLY A 107 4.40 6.20 -8.25
C GLY A 107 5.45 6.08 -9.36
N ALA A 108 6.51 5.30 -9.14
CA ALA A 108 7.51 5.03 -10.18
C ALA A 108 6.90 4.30 -11.37
N LEU A 109 6.15 3.21 -11.09
CA LEU A 109 5.48 2.42 -12.12
C LEU A 109 4.53 3.27 -12.98
N ALA A 110 3.73 4.13 -12.36
CA ALA A 110 2.80 5.00 -13.08
C ALA A 110 3.51 5.87 -14.13
N ALA A 111 4.67 6.46 -13.78
CA ALA A 111 5.48 7.24 -14.70
C ALA A 111 6.09 6.38 -15.83
N GLU A 112 6.56 5.18 -15.50
CA GLU A 112 7.19 4.25 -16.45
C GLU A 112 6.19 3.73 -17.50
N VAL A 113 4.94 3.45 -17.10
CA VAL A 113 3.96 2.79 -17.96
C VAL A 113 2.99 3.75 -18.66
N ALA A 114 2.94 5.02 -18.27
CA ALA A 114 2.09 6.04 -18.90
C ALA A 114 2.31 6.14 -20.42
N PRO A 115 3.56 6.14 -20.96
CA PRO A 115 3.80 6.16 -22.40
C PRO A 115 3.31 4.89 -23.14
N LEU A 116 2.98 3.85 -22.40
CA LEU A 116 2.46 2.58 -22.91
C LEU A 116 0.93 2.50 -22.89
N ALA A 117 0.27 3.59 -22.53
CA ALA A 117 -1.18 3.68 -22.32
C ALA A 117 -1.70 2.70 -21.24
N ILE A 118 -0.87 2.39 -20.25
CA ILE A 118 -1.22 1.61 -19.06
C ILE A 118 -1.45 2.59 -17.91
N LYS A 119 -2.56 2.44 -17.20
CA LYS A 119 -2.95 3.28 -16.06
C LYS A 119 -2.53 2.61 -14.75
N THR A 120 -2.31 3.41 -13.73
CA THR A 120 -2.01 2.92 -12.38
C THR A 120 -2.79 3.73 -11.36
N THR A 121 -3.49 3.05 -10.45
CA THR A 121 -4.17 3.64 -9.31
C THR A 121 -3.70 2.95 -8.04
N ILE A 122 -3.34 3.73 -7.03
CA ILE A 122 -3.20 3.21 -5.67
C ILE A 122 -4.42 3.63 -4.87
N VAL A 123 -5.07 2.65 -4.24
CA VAL A 123 -6.26 2.86 -3.41
C VAL A 123 -5.81 2.91 -1.97
N GLU A 124 -6.20 3.94 -1.22
CA GLU A 124 -5.86 4.11 0.18
C GLU A 124 -7.11 4.01 1.07
N PRO A 125 -7.56 2.78 1.39
CA PRO A 125 -8.72 2.60 2.24
C PRO A 125 -8.46 3.03 3.68
N GLY A 126 -9.46 3.63 4.29
CA GLY A 126 -9.60 3.75 5.74
C GLY A 126 -10.16 2.47 6.37
N ALA A 127 -11.04 2.62 7.34
CA ALA A 127 -11.62 1.55 8.12
C ALA A 127 -12.89 0.97 7.47
N PHE A 128 -12.83 -0.26 6.98
CA PHE A 128 -13.95 -0.97 6.37
C PHE A 128 -14.24 -2.30 7.05
N ASN A 129 -15.52 -2.65 7.20
CA ASN A 129 -15.96 -3.93 7.75
C ASN A 129 -15.81 -5.05 6.70
N THR A 130 -14.61 -5.60 6.62
CA THR A 130 -14.26 -6.65 5.63
C THR A 130 -13.96 -8.01 6.26
N GLY A 131 -14.04 -8.13 7.57
CA GLY A 131 -13.50 -9.27 8.31
C GLY A 131 -11.95 -9.27 8.34
N TYR A 132 -11.33 -8.13 8.10
CA TYR A 132 -9.87 -8.00 8.07
C TYR A 132 -9.24 -8.27 9.43
N SER A 133 -9.81 -7.72 10.51
CA SER A 133 -9.27 -7.87 11.85
C SER A 133 -9.30 -9.33 12.34
N SER A 134 -10.27 -10.11 11.91
CA SER A 134 -10.40 -11.51 12.28
C SER A 134 -9.55 -12.48 11.45
N ARG A 135 -9.13 -12.09 10.24
CA ARG A 135 -8.48 -13.00 9.28
C ARG A 135 -7.09 -12.55 8.84
N ALA A 136 -6.79 -11.27 8.90
CA ALA A 136 -5.59 -10.68 8.32
C ALA A 136 -4.76 -9.84 9.31
N LEU A 137 -4.99 -9.98 10.62
CA LEU A 137 -4.11 -9.44 11.66
C LEU A 137 -3.25 -10.54 12.26
N ILE A 138 -1.97 -10.29 12.36
CA ILE A 138 -0.99 -11.11 13.08
C ILE A 138 -0.33 -10.21 14.11
N PHE A 139 -0.17 -10.70 15.32
CA PHE A 139 0.45 -9.94 16.40
C PHE A 139 1.91 -10.35 16.58
N GLY A 140 2.76 -9.41 16.98
CA GLY A 140 4.13 -9.67 17.36
C GLY A 140 4.21 -10.73 18.46
N GLU A 141 5.20 -11.60 18.40
CA GLU A 141 5.33 -12.72 19.35
C GLU A 141 5.82 -12.26 20.72
N ASN A 142 6.65 -11.21 20.78
CA ASN A 142 7.30 -10.74 22.00
C ASN A 142 6.52 -9.57 22.62
N ARG A 143 5.27 -9.80 23.00
CA ARG A 143 4.37 -8.75 23.51
C ARG A 143 4.89 -8.08 24.78
N LEU A 144 4.94 -6.73 24.76
CA LEU A 144 5.45 -5.88 25.84
C LEU A 144 4.44 -4.78 26.25
N PRO A 145 3.21 -5.15 26.65
CA PRO A 145 2.12 -4.19 26.85
C PRO A 145 2.42 -3.18 27.97
N ASP A 146 3.18 -3.57 28.99
CA ASP A 146 3.56 -2.68 30.09
C ASP A 146 4.62 -1.64 29.69
N ILE A 147 5.42 -1.94 28.65
CA ILE A 147 6.43 -1.03 28.12
C ILE A 147 5.81 -0.11 27.04
N TYR A 148 4.89 -0.63 26.25
CA TYR A 148 4.22 0.08 25.16
C TYR A 148 2.70 0.18 25.35
N PRO A 149 2.21 0.96 26.34
CA PRO A 149 0.78 1.03 26.65
C PRO A 149 -0.06 1.55 25.47
N SER A 150 0.44 2.52 24.70
CA SER A 150 -0.25 3.00 23.49
C SER A 150 -0.40 1.93 22.41
N THR A 151 0.58 1.04 22.30
CA THR A 151 0.51 -0.11 21.39
C THR A 151 -0.49 -1.15 21.90
N ALA A 152 -0.53 -1.41 23.19
CA ALA A 152 -1.49 -2.32 23.78
C ALA A 152 -2.93 -1.82 23.61
N GLU A 153 -3.18 -0.52 23.82
CA GLU A 153 -4.47 0.12 23.62
C GLU A 153 -4.93 0.03 22.14
N MET A 154 -4.05 0.41 21.21
CA MET A 154 -4.33 0.35 19.78
C MET A 154 -4.62 -1.09 19.33
N THR A 155 -3.85 -2.06 19.81
CA THR A 155 -4.06 -3.48 19.52
C THR A 155 -5.41 -3.98 20.02
N GLY A 156 -5.82 -3.54 21.23
CA GLY A 156 -7.14 -3.84 21.81
C GLY A 156 -8.27 -3.24 20.96
N ALA A 157 -8.15 -1.99 20.51
CA ALA A 157 -9.12 -1.36 19.64
C ALA A 157 -9.25 -2.08 18.29
N PHE A 158 -8.13 -2.51 17.70
CA PHE A 158 -8.14 -3.24 16.43
C PHE A 158 -8.71 -4.65 16.51
N SER A 159 -8.73 -5.28 17.66
CA SER A 159 -9.41 -6.57 17.85
C SER A 159 -10.93 -6.46 17.64
N GLN A 160 -11.48 -5.27 17.80
CA GLN A 160 -12.90 -4.96 17.60
C GLN A 160 -13.19 -4.21 16.29
N PHE A 161 -12.17 -4.00 15.46
CA PHE A 161 -12.22 -3.16 14.27
C PHE A 161 -13.34 -3.51 13.31
N ASP A 162 -13.55 -4.79 12.98
CA ASP A 162 -14.61 -5.22 12.08
C ASP A 162 -16.01 -4.85 12.57
N SER A 163 -16.23 -4.87 13.90
CA SER A 163 -17.52 -4.54 14.50
C SER A 163 -17.75 -3.03 14.66
N THR A 164 -16.69 -2.24 14.70
CA THR A 164 -16.74 -0.79 14.94
C THR A 164 -16.53 0.04 13.66
N SER A 165 -16.02 -0.57 12.59
CA SER A 165 -15.77 0.11 11.32
C SER A 165 -17.09 0.53 10.65
N ALA A 166 -17.19 1.81 10.31
CA ALA A 166 -18.37 2.39 9.65
C ALA A 166 -18.37 2.21 8.12
N GLY A 167 -17.24 1.84 7.52
CA GLY A 167 -17.09 1.71 6.08
C GLY A 167 -17.80 0.47 5.52
N ASP A 168 -18.65 0.69 4.50
CA ASP A 168 -19.30 -0.36 3.72
C ASP A 168 -18.38 -0.81 2.58
N PRO A 169 -17.85 -2.05 2.59
CA PRO A 169 -16.91 -2.51 1.56
C PRO A 169 -17.53 -2.58 0.17
N TYR A 170 -18.83 -2.82 0.04
CA TYR A 170 -19.51 -2.83 -1.25
C TYR A 170 -19.55 -1.45 -1.89
N LYS A 171 -19.73 -0.40 -1.08
CA LYS A 171 -19.63 0.99 -1.58
C LYS A 171 -18.21 1.33 -1.99
N ALA A 172 -17.21 0.91 -1.21
CA ALA A 172 -15.80 1.09 -1.55
C ALA A 172 -15.46 0.43 -2.89
N VAL A 173 -15.86 -0.83 -3.09
CA VAL A 173 -15.61 -1.55 -4.36
C VAL A 173 -16.27 -0.85 -5.54
N ARG A 174 -17.49 -0.31 -5.40
CA ARG A 174 -18.14 0.46 -6.46
C ARG A 174 -17.34 1.69 -6.87
N ILE A 175 -16.82 2.46 -5.90
CA ILE A 175 -15.98 3.62 -6.17
C ILE A 175 -14.68 3.20 -6.90
N ILE A 176 -14.07 2.08 -6.52
CA ILE A 176 -12.89 1.54 -7.22
C ILE A 176 -13.23 1.20 -8.67
N ILE A 177 -14.35 0.52 -8.90
CA ILE A 177 -14.81 0.17 -10.25
C ILE A 177 -15.07 1.44 -11.08
N GLU A 178 -15.79 2.41 -10.53
CA GLU A 178 -16.05 3.69 -11.20
C GLU A 178 -14.75 4.43 -11.56
N ALA A 179 -13.76 4.42 -10.66
CA ALA A 179 -12.45 5.00 -10.93
C ALA A 179 -11.72 4.27 -12.06
N VAL A 180 -11.74 2.93 -12.05
CA VAL A 180 -11.10 2.10 -13.09
C VAL A 180 -11.75 2.31 -14.46
N GLU A 181 -13.07 2.45 -14.52
CA GLU A 181 -13.84 2.65 -15.73
C GLU A 181 -13.80 4.10 -16.23
N SER A 182 -13.33 5.04 -15.41
CA SER A 182 -13.25 6.45 -15.83
C SER A 182 -12.20 6.67 -16.92
N GLU A 183 -12.42 7.68 -17.76
CA GLU A 183 -11.47 8.07 -18.80
C GLU A 183 -10.13 8.49 -18.20
N ASN A 184 -10.18 9.24 -17.10
CA ASN A 184 -9.02 9.77 -16.38
C ASN A 184 -9.03 9.32 -14.91
N PRO A 185 -8.63 8.06 -14.62
CA PRO A 185 -8.61 7.56 -13.26
C PRO A 185 -7.58 8.30 -12.40
N PRO A 186 -7.85 8.54 -11.11
CA PRO A 186 -6.88 9.14 -10.22
C PRO A 186 -5.71 8.18 -9.97
N PHE A 187 -4.52 8.74 -9.76
CA PHE A 187 -3.40 7.93 -9.26
C PHE A 187 -3.61 7.58 -7.79
N HIS A 188 -3.90 8.57 -6.93
CA HIS A 188 -4.29 8.37 -5.54
C HIS A 188 -5.80 8.32 -5.40
N LEU A 189 -6.32 7.28 -4.75
CA LEU A 189 -7.75 7.09 -4.49
C LEU A 189 -8.00 6.77 -3.01
N PRO A 190 -7.96 7.78 -2.12
CA PRO A 190 -8.41 7.60 -0.75
C PRO A 190 -9.88 7.18 -0.71
N ILE A 191 -10.23 6.25 0.17
CA ILE A 191 -11.62 5.80 0.34
C ILE A 191 -11.97 5.74 1.83
N GLY A 192 -13.02 6.45 2.21
CA GLY A 192 -13.46 6.63 3.59
C GLY A 192 -13.08 8.01 4.13
N LEU A 193 -13.95 8.60 4.96
CA LEU A 193 -13.72 9.92 5.55
C LEU A 193 -12.45 9.93 6.40
N ASP A 194 -12.25 8.89 7.18
CA ASP A 194 -11.07 8.67 8.02
C ASP A 194 -9.76 8.63 7.23
N ALA A 195 -9.78 8.06 6.02
CA ALA A 195 -8.63 8.07 5.13
C ALA A 195 -8.31 9.48 4.64
N TYR A 196 -9.31 10.24 4.19
CA TYR A 196 -9.14 11.63 3.78
C TYR A 196 -8.59 12.48 4.91
N GLU A 197 -9.23 12.46 6.09
CA GLU A 197 -8.81 13.25 7.25
C GLU A 197 -7.38 12.92 7.68
N ALA A 198 -7.00 11.65 7.73
CA ALA A 198 -5.66 11.23 8.13
C ALA A 198 -4.59 11.66 7.12
N ILE A 199 -4.87 11.54 5.82
CA ILE A 199 -3.94 11.91 4.74
C ILE A 199 -3.78 13.44 4.71
N GLU A 200 -4.87 14.22 4.74
CA GLU A 200 -4.84 15.68 4.74
C GLU A 200 -4.08 16.24 5.95
N ALA A 201 -4.35 15.71 7.14
CA ALA A 201 -3.65 16.07 8.36
C ALA A 201 -2.14 15.78 8.26
N LYS A 202 -1.76 14.64 7.66
CA LYS A 202 -0.34 14.29 7.43
C LYS A 202 0.31 15.26 6.44
N LEU A 203 -0.34 15.57 5.33
CA LEU A 203 0.20 16.49 4.32
C LEU A 203 0.43 17.88 4.90
N GLU A 204 -0.52 18.39 5.68
CA GLU A 204 -0.38 19.71 6.33
C GLU A 204 0.75 19.70 7.37
N ARG A 205 0.85 18.67 8.20
CA ARG A 205 1.94 18.53 9.17
C ARG A 205 3.30 18.51 8.47
N VAL A 206 3.48 17.72 7.43
CA VAL A 206 4.74 17.64 6.68
C VAL A 206 5.07 19.00 6.06
N ARG A 207 4.07 19.68 5.48
CA ARG A 207 4.25 21.02 4.92
C ARG A 207 4.79 22.01 5.94
N GLN A 208 4.26 22.00 7.15
CA GLN A 208 4.71 22.83 8.26
C GLN A 208 6.13 22.46 8.69
N GLU A 209 6.41 21.18 8.92
CA GLU A 209 7.72 20.67 9.34
C GLU A 209 8.85 21.07 8.38
N ILE A 210 8.65 20.85 7.07
CA ILE A 210 9.67 21.20 6.06
C ILE A 210 9.84 22.71 5.90
N SER A 211 8.85 23.53 6.24
CA SER A 211 8.96 24.99 6.17
C SER A 211 9.94 25.55 7.18
N ILE A 212 10.04 24.93 8.37
CA ILE A 212 10.85 25.40 9.51
C ILE A 212 12.35 25.49 9.13
N TRP A 213 12.85 24.53 8.39
CA TRP A 213 14.26 24.44 8.02
C TRP A 213 14.57 24.87 6.59
N ARG A 214 13.55 25.23 5.82
CA ARG A 214 13.67 25.49 4.38
C ARG A 214 14.80 26.46 4.03
N GLU A 215 14.85 27.63 4.67
CA GLU A 215 15.85 28.67 4.36
C GLU A 215 17.29 28.22 4.58
N ARG A 216 17.52 27.29 5.51
CA ARG A 216 18.85 26.72 5.79
C ARG A 216 19.14 25.53 4.90
N ALA A 217 18.16 24.62 4.76
CA ALA A 217 18.33 23.36 4.06
C ALA A 217 18.53 23.52 2.55
N ILE A 218 18.04 24.59 1.92
CA ILE A 218 18.26 24.85 0.49
C ILE A 218 19.65 25.39 0.17
N LYS A 219 20.44 25.82 1.18
CA LYS A 219 21.80 26.37 1.01
C LYS A 219 22.85 25.26 1.03
N THR A 220 22.72 24.28 0.16
CA THR A 220 23.59 23.10 0.10
C THR A 220 24.35 22.99 -1.24
N SER A 221 24.21 23.99 -2.11
CA SER A 221 25.02 24.07 -3.32
C SER A 221 26.48 24.41 -2.97
N PHE A 222 27.42 23.93 -3.77
CA PHE A 222 28.80 24.41 -3.68
C PHE A 222 28.81 25.93 -3.85
N ASP A 223 29.61 26.63 -3.05
CA ASP A 223 29.91 28.02 -3.32
C ASP A 223 30.43 28.13 -4.75
N ALA A 224 29.91 29.12 -5.50
CA ALA A 224 30.44 29.33 -6.86
C ALA A 224 31.95 29.44 -6.72
N ALA A 225 32.69 28.49 -7.29
CA ALA A 225 34.13 28.58 -7.33
C ALA A 225 34.45 29.97 -7.86
N ALA A 226 35.15 30.77 -7.07
CA ALA A 226 35.67 32.03 -7.54
C ALA A 226 36.33 31.73 -8.88
N ALA A 227 35.75 32.26 -9.96
CA ALA A 227 36.29 32.12 -11.29
C ALA A 227 37.70 32.68 -11.26
N ALA A 228 38.67 31.76 -11.18
CA ALA A 228 40.08 32.10 -11.29
C ALA A 228 40.45 32.27 -12.75
#